data_7b32e6f8b4d98ca40efe2ff7453029f0
#
_entry.id   7b32e6f8b4d98ca40efe2ff7453029f0
#
_cell.length_a   1.000
_cell.length_b   1.000
_cell.length_c   1.000
_cell.angle_alpha   90.00
_cell.angle_beta   90.00
_cell.angle_gamma   90.00
#
_symmetry.space_group_name_H-M   'P 1'
#
loop_
_entity.id
_entity.type
_entity.pdbx_description
1 polymer ?
#
loop_
_entity_poly.entity_id
_entity_poly.type
_entity_poly.pdbx_seq_one_letter_code
_entity_poly.pdbx_strand_id
1 'polypeptide(L)'
;MALDYTIIGQRIKQARLAKNYTQEELSEKIDVSVAFLSRVERGNSHINLKRLTQLCNLLDVSEGYILSGTSSDSENYLSKEFSDLLSSCPAHKQRLIYKIAKIIAESE
;
A
#
# COMPACT_ATOMS: atom_id res chain seq x y z
N MET A 1 9.24 9.73 13.14
CA MET A 1 8.71 8.64 12.27
C MET A 1 8.64 9.14 10.83
N ALA A 2 9.30 8.47 9.92
CA ALA A 2 9.31 8.84 8.52
C ALA A 2 8.53 7.81 7.69
N LEU A 3 7.78 8.28 6.70
CA LEU A 3 7.12 7.42 5.74
C LEU A 3 8.10 7.01 4.65
N ASP A 4 7.95 5.80 4.15
CA ASP A 4 8.76 5.32 3.04
C ASP A 4 8.03 5.63 1.72
N TYR A 5 8.36 6.77 1.14
CA TYR A 5 7.72 7.22 -0.09
C TYR A 5 8.05 6.34 -1.29
N THR A 6 9.16 5.60 -1.23
CA THR A 6 9.51 4.64 -2.28
C THR A 6 8.49 3.50 -2.32
N ILE A 7 8.12 2.97 -1.16
CA ILE A 7 7.12 1.90 -1.08
C ILE A 7 5.76 2.42 -1.51
N ILE A 8 5.37 3.62 -1.05
CA ILE A 8 4.11 4.25 -1.44
C ILE A 8 4.05 4.39 -2.96
N GLY A 9 5.11 4.92 -3.56
CA GLY A 9 5.18 5.11 -5.00
C GLY A 9 5.11 3.81 -5.78
N GLN A 10 5.79 2.77 -5.32
CA GLN A 10 5.74 1.45 -5.95
C GLN A 10 4.34 0.86 -5.94
N ARG A 11 3.62 1.01 -4.84
CA ARG A 11 2.26 0.49 -4.72
C ARG A 11 1.30 1.24 -5.63
N ILE A 12 1.46 2.56 -5.75
CA ILE A 12 0.69 3.37 -6.69
C ILE A 12 0.95 2.88 -8.10
N LYS A 13 2.22 2.68 -8.47
CA LYS A 13 2.59 2.20 -9.79
C LYS A 13 1.99 0.83 -10.07
N GLN A 14 2.09 -0.10 -9.13
CA GLN A 14 1.55 -1.44 -9.30
C GLN A 14 0.04 -1.42 -9.47
N ALA A 15 -0.66 -0.61 -8.68
CA ALA A 15 -2.12 -0.47 -8.80
C ALA A 15 -2.50 0.14 -10.15
N ARG A 16 -1.72 1.12 -10.62
CA ARG A 16 -1.93 1.72 -11.94
C ARG A 16 -1.80 0.68 -13.05
N LEU A 17 -0.73 -0.10 -13.01
CA LEU A 17 -0.49 -1.13 -14.01
C LEU A 17 -1.57 -2.21 -13.98
N ALA A 18 -2.06 -2.57 -12.80
CA ALA A 18 -3.13 -3.55 -12.66
C ALA A 18 -4.44 -3.07 -13.31
N LYS A 19 -4.66 -1.77 -13.38
CA LYS A 19 -5.82 -1.18 -14.07
C LYS A 19 -5.52 -0.85 -15.54
N ASN A 20 -4.33 -1.16 -16.03
CA ASN A 20 -3.92 -0.90 -17.41
C ASN A 20 -3.90 0.59 -17.77
N TYR A 21 -3.65 1.45 -16.80
CA TYR A 21 -3.47 2.88 -17.05
C TYR A 21 -2.01 3.19 -17.34
N THR A 22 -1.79 4.06 -18.34
CA THR A 22 -0.48 4.70 -18.52
C THR A 22 -0.33 5.83 -17.51
N GLN A 23 0.91 6.30 -17.31
CA GLN A 23 1.13 7.48 -16.47
C GLN A 23 0.38 8.71 -17.05
N GLU A 24 0.35 8.84 -18.36
CA GLU A 24 -0.36 9.93 -19.02
C GLU A 24 -1.85 9.88 -18.71
N GLU A 25 -2.47 8.71 -18.84
CA GLU A 25 -3.90 8.55 -18.57
C GLU A 25 -4.23 8.85 -17.10
N LEU A 26 -3.44 8.33 -16.17
CA LEU A 26 -3.71 8.55 -14.76
C LEU A 26 -3.47 10.00 -14.36
N SER A 27 -2.39 10.62 -14.85
CA SER A 27 -2.08 12.01 -14.52
C SER A 27 -3.19 12.95 -15.00
N GLU A 28 -3.76 12.68 -16.16
CA GLU A 28 -4.89 13.45 -16.68
C GLU A 28 -6.12 13.31 -15.77
N LYS A 29 -6.41 12.10 -15.31
CA LYS A 29 -7.58 11.85 -14.47
C LYS A 29 -7.50 12.51 -13.11
N ILE A 30 -6.31 12.73 -12.58
CA ILE A 30 -6.13 13.38 -11.27
C ILE A 30 -5.60 14.81 -11.37
N ASP A 31 -5.53 15.32 -12.60
CA ASP A 31 -5.14 16.70 -12.88
C ASP A 31 -3.76 17.07 -12.33
N VAL A 32 -2.79 16.23 -12.64
CA VAL A 32 -1.37 16.48 -12.35
C VAL A 32 -0.54 16.25 -13.60
N SER A 33 0.70 16.74 -13.60
CA SER A 33 1.60 16.49 -14.73
C SER A 33 2.11 15.04 -14.68
N VAL A 34 2.49 14.51 -15.85
CA VAL A 34 3.15 13.22 -15.96
C VAL A 34 4.46 13.22 -15.16
N ALA A 35 5.19 14.33 -15.22
CA ALA A 35 6.45 14.48 -14.48
C ALA A 35 6.23 14.35 -12.97
N PHE A 36 5.15 14.96 -12.46
CA PHE A 36 4.82 14.85 -11.03
C PHE A 36 4.47 13.42 -10.66
N LEU A 37 3.60 12.76 -11.43
CA LEU A 37 3.23 11.38 -11.16
C LEU A 37 4.43 10.45 -11.22
N SER A 38 5.31 10.66 -12.19
CA SER A 38 6.55 9.87 -12.30
C SER A 38 7.42 10.03 -11.05
N ARG A 39 7.55 11.25 -10.52
CA ARG A 39 8.30 11.48 -9.29
C ARG A 39 7.66 10.78 -8.09
N VAL A 40 6.33 10.83 -7.99
CA VAL A 40 5.60 10.15 -6.93
C VAL A 40 5.85 8.63 -6.98
N GLU A 41 5.76 8.04 -8.16
CA GLU A 41 5.96 6.60 -8.32
C GLU A 41 7.38 6.17 -8.00
N ARG A 42 8.35 7.07 -8.16
CA ARG A 42 9.76 6.80 -7.82
C ARG A 42 10.09 7.13 -6.36
N GLY A 43 9.14 7.65 -5.61
CA GLY A 43 9.36 8.03 -4.22
C GLY A 43 10.06 9.38 -4.04
N ASN A 44 10.11 10.21 -5.08
CA ASN A 44 10.83 11.49 -5.07
C ASN A 44 9.92 12.71 -4.90
N SER A 45 8.64 12.50 -4.66
CA SER A 45 7.69 13.58 -4.37
C SER A 45 6.63 13.08 -3.42
N HIS A 46 6.14 13.98 -2.59
CA HIS A 46 5.03 13.71 -1.68
C HIS A 46 3.71 13.85 -2.41
N ILE A 47 2.71 13.11 -1.96
CA ILE A 47 1.35 13.26 -2.45
C ILE A 47 0.48 13.66 -1.26
N ASN A 48 -0.42 14.64 -1.45
CA ASN A 48 -1.31 15.03 -0.37
C ASN A 48 -2.47 14.04 -0.25
N LEU A 49 -3.20 14.12 0.86
CA LEU A 49 -4.28 13.17 1.16
C LEU A 49 -5.39 13.24 0.13
N LYS A 50 -5.71 14.42 -0.37
CA LYS A 50 -6.76 14.59 -1.39
C LYS A 50 -6.40 13.83 -2.66
N ARG A 51 -5.16 13.96 -3.14
CA ARG A 51 -4.68 13.25 -4.32
C ARG A 51 -4.62 11.75 -4.08
N LEU A 52 -4.17 11.35 -2.90
CA LEU A 52 -4.12 9.93 -2.53
C LEU A 52 -5.51 9.31 -2.59
N THR A 53 -6.51 9.99 -2.02
CA THR A 53 -7.90 9.52 -2.06
C THR A 53 -8.39 9.40 -3.50
N GLN A 54 -8.10 10.40 -4.34
CA GLN A 54 -8.47 10.33 -5.76
C GLN A 54 -7.84 9.13 -6.47
N LEU A 55 -6.55 8.90 -6.23
CA LEU A 55 -5.85 7.75 -6.80
C LEU A 55 -6.45 6.44 -6.34
N CYS A 56 -6.72 6.29 -5.06
CA CYS A 56 -7.29 5.07 -4.50
C CYS A 56 -8.66 4.77 -5.10
N ASN A 57 -9.50 5.78 -5.27
CA ASN A 57 -10.81 5.61 -5.88
C ASN A 57 -10.69 5.18 -7.35
N LEU A 58 -9.79 5.80 -8.11
CA LEU A 58 -9.60 5.47 -9.52
C LEU A 58 -8.98 4.08 -9.72
N LEU A 59 -8.07 3.70 -8.82
CA LEU A 59 -7.34 2.45 -8.92
C LEU A 59 -8.01 1.30 -8.19
N ASP A 60 -9.12 1.57 -7.50
CA ASP A 60 -9.91 0.59 -6.76
C ASP A 60 -9.08 -0.13 -5.69
N VAL A 61 -8.30 0.64 -4.96
CA VAL A 61 -7.52 0.16 -3.82
C VAL A 61 -7.80 1.05 -2.61
N SER A 62 -7.51 0.54 -1.42
CA SER A 62 -7.69 1.33 -0.20
C SER A 62 -6.44 2.15 0.13
N GLU A 63 -6.64 3.26 0.83
CA GLU A 63 -5.53 4.05 1.36
C GLU A 63 -4.69 3.20 2.33
N GLY A 64 -5.35 2.32 3.08
CA GLY A 64 -4.66 1.40 3.98
C GLY A 64 -3.69 0.48 3.24
N TYR A 65 -4.06 -0.02 2.05
CA TYR A 65 -3.16 -0.82 1.23
C TYR A 65 -1.92 -0.04 0.82
N ILE A 66 -2.12 1.20 0.36
CA ILE A 66 -1.01 2.04 -0.12
C ILE A 66 -0.05 2.39 1.03
N LEU A 67 -0.58 2.67 2.23
CA LEU A 67 0.19 3.18 3.36
C LEU A 67 0.69 2.09 4.31
N SER A 68 0.17 0.87 4.21
CA SER A 68 0.48 -0.20 5.14
C SER A 68 1.97 -0.54 5.12
N GLY A 69 2.59 -0.59 6.30
CA GLY A 69 4.00 -0.96 6.43
C GLY A 69 4.98 0.06 5.86
N THR A 70 4.54 1.30 5.58
CA THR A 70 5.42 2.32 4.99
C THR A 70 6.13 3.18 6.02
N SER A 71 5.82 3.00 7.31
CA SER A 71 6.55 3.67 8.37
C SER A 71 7.92 3.01 8.55
N SER A 72 8.93 3.80 8.80
CA SER A 72 10.28 3.29 9.04
C SER A 72 10.53 2.88 10.49
N ASP A 73 9.47 2.71 11.27
CA ASP A 73 9.57 2.26 12.66
C ASP A 73 10.07 0.82 12.76
N SER A 74 10.72 0.53 13.87
CA SER A 74 11.23 -0.81 14.16
C SER A 74 10.14 -1.89 14.23
N GLU A 75 8.89 -1.49 14.44
CA GLU A 75 7.75 -2.40 14.48
C GLU A 75 7.46 -3.05 13.13
N ASN A 76 7.95 -2.47 12.04
CA ASN A 76 7.72 -3.01 10.71
C ASN A 76 8.34 -4.38 10.48
N TYR A 77 9.45 -4.70 11.17
CA TYR A 77 10.07 -6.01 11.00
C TYR A 77 9.16 -7.14 11.48
N LEU A 78 8.40 -6.91 12.55
CA LEU A 78 7.48 -7.91 13.08
C LEU A 78 6.31 -8.13 12.13
N SER A 79 5.79 -7.07 11.53
CA SER A 79 4.73 -7.17 10.53
C SER A 79 5.21 -7.96 9.31
N LYS A 80 6.43 -7.73 8.87
CA LYS A 80 7.00 -8.44 7.73
C LYS A 80 7.21 -9.92 8.05
N GLU A 81 7.76 -10.24 9.21
CA GLU A 81 7.96 -11.63 9.63
C GLU A 81 6.63 -12.38 9.71
N PHE A 82 5.61 -11.73 10.26
CA PHE A 82 4.29 -12.33 10.37
C PHE A 82 3.67 -12.57 9.00
N SER A 83 3.80 -11.60 8.10
CA SER A 83 3.30 -11.70 6.74
C SER A 83 4.00 -12.82 5.96
N ASP A 84 5.31 -12.94 6.11
CA ASP A 84 6.09 -14.01 5.48
C ASP A 84 5.67 -15.38 6.02
N LEU A 85 5.44 -15.47 7.32
CA LEU A 85 4.97 -16.71 7.94
C LEU A 85 3.61 -17.13 7.37
N LEU A 86 2.67 -16.19 7.27
CA LEU A 86 1.35 -16.47 6.72
C LEU A 86 1.44 -16.91 5.26
N SER A 87 2.30 -16.28 4.47
CA SER A 87 2.46 -16.60 3.05
C SER A 87 2.96 -18.03 2.84
N SER A 88 3.72 -18.58 3.79
CA SER A 88 4.24 -19.93 3.70
C SER A 88 3.22 -21.00 4.12
N CYS A 89 2.07 -20.61 4.64
CA CYS A 89 1.04 -21.54 5.13
C CYS A 89 -0.06 -21.73 4.10
N PRO A 90 -0.64 -22.95 4.01
CA PRO A 90 -1.84 -23.15 3.20
C PRO A 90 -3.03 -22.35 3.74
N ALA A 91 -4.03 -22.11 2.89
CA ALA A 91 -5.16 -21.25 3.22
C ALA A 91 -5.91 -21.69 4.48
N HIS A 92 -6.08 -22.98 4.71
CA HIS A 92 -6.79 -23.47 5.90
C HIS A 92 -6.02 -23.17 7.19
N LYS A 93 -4.69 -23.20 7.15
CA LYS A 93 -3.86 -22.83 8.29
C LYS A 93 -3.85 -21.33 8.52
N GLN A 94 -3.88 -20.54 7.46
CA GLN A 94 -4.00 -19.09 7.59
C GLN A 94 -5.28 -18.70 8.32
N ARG A 95 -6.39 -19.35 7.99
CA ARG A 95 -7.67 -19.10 8.68
C ARG A 95 -7.60 -19.47 10.15
N LEU A 96 -6.94 -20.58 10.47
CA LEU A 96 -6.77 -21.00 11.86
C LEU A 96 -5.93 -19.99 12.65
N ILE A 97 -4.83 -19.54 12.06
CA ILE A 97 -3.96 -18.52 12.66
C ILE A 97 -4.75 -17.24 12.92
N TYR A 98 -5.57 -16.83 11.96
CA TYR A 98 -6.41 -15.64 12.11
C TYR A 98 -7.39 -15.79 13.27
N LYS A 99 -8.05 -16.95 13.38
CA LYS A 99 -9.00 -17.20 14.48
C LYS A 99 -8.32 -17.13 15.84
N ILE A 100 -7.15 -17.74 15.97
CA ILE A 100 -6.39 -17.70 17.23
C ILE A 100 -5.96 -16.29 17.56
N ALA A 101 -5.43 -15.56 16.56
CA ALA A 101 -5.00 -14.19 16.75
C ALA A 101 -6.16 -13.29 17.18
N LYS A 102 -7.33 -13.49 16.58
CA LYS A 102 -8.53 -12.74 16.93
C LYS A 102 -8.94 -12.98 18.38
N ILE A 103 -8.91 -14.24 18.83
CA ILE A 103 -9.23 -14.58 20.22
C ILE A 103 -8.27 -13.87 21.17
N ILE A 104 -6.98 -13.88 20.87
CA ILE A 104 -5.97 -13.21 21.69
C ILE A 104 -6.20 -11.70 21.71
N ALA A 105 -6.48 -11.11 20.55
CA ALA A 105 -6.69 -9.68 20.44
C ALA A 105 -7.94 -9.19 21.19
N GLU A 106 -8.97 -10.03 21.28
CA GLU A 106 -10.23 -9.71 21.96
C GLU A 106 -10.21 -10.08 23.44
N SER A 107 -9.18 -10.78 23.91
CA SER A 107 -9.04 -11.14 25.33
C SER A 107 -8.52 -9.94 26.12
N GLU A 108 -8.85 -9.89 27.39
CA GLU A 108 -8.37 -8.87 28.31
C GLU A 108 -7.03 -9.23 28.93
#